data_75c035ba51835c148ffd32b6bc4f8ed7
#
_entry.id   75c035ba51835c148ffd32b6bc4f8ed7
#
_cell.length_a   1.000
_cell.length_b   1.000
_cell.length_c   1.000
_cell.angle_alpha   90.00
_cell.angle_beta   90.00
_cell.angle_gamma   90.00
#
_symmetry.space_group_name_H-M   'P 1'
#
loop_
_entity.id
_entity.type
_entity.pdbx_description
1 polymer ?
#
loop_
_entity_poly.entity_id
_entity_poly.type
_entity_poly.pdbx_seq_one_letter_code
_entity_poly.pdbx_strand_id
1 'polypeptide(L)'
;MMYIFFMKLICAPMATLSHPAFRFLIEKFAGCDEYFTEMINAPSLINAGPFEKFYMETVPVPEKLVFQLTGKNAESMAIASEILCEKDCKGIDLNMGCSAPEIERSGAGISWMLKPLEETENLVRLVKKSIENSGKDIRLSAKIRLGSENFTDESFFSFCDMLVSSGVQAITVHPRTKKEKYRDKPKYIYVQKLCERLKNENIEIFANGDVKDFSSYKEVLKICPSVSGVMIGRALVQKPWLCSLLKRTESEENPSIEIDFLSLALDFIDDVKRFQPPEFYKTRLQRFFSYFCDNFSFAHYARTSLLNAKSIEETCQRLYEYFEKVPEDRIKRVSL
;
A
#
# COMPACT_ATOMS: atom_id res chain seq x y z
N MET A 1 -17.30 -27.05 -11.43
CA MET A 1 -17.56 -26.16 -10.30
C MET A 1 -16.37 -25.22 -10.24
N MET A 2 -16.49 -24.00 -10.82
CA MET A 2 -15.40 -23.04 -10.86
C MET A 2 -15.34 -22.43 -9.46
N TYR A 3 -14.27 -22.70 -8.72
CA TYR A 3 -14.02 -22.02 -7.47
C TYR A 3 -13.81 -20.54 -7.81
N ILE A 4 -14.78 -19.72 -7.48
CA ILE A 4 -14.63 -18.26 -7.49
C ILE A 4 -13.69 -17.96 -6.31
N PHE A 5 -12.38 -17.94 -6.58
CA PHE A 5 -11.43 -17.38 -5.64
C PHE A 5 -11.74 -15.89 -5.56
N PHE A 6 -12.27 -15.44 -4.44
CA PHE A 6 -12.43 -14.02 -4.16
C PHE A 6 -11.07 -13.34 -4.30
N MET A 7 -10.94 -12.52 -5.33
CA MET A 7 -9.72 -11.77 -5.60
C MET A 7 -9.48 -10.76 -4.48
N LYS A 8 -8.37 -10.90 -3.73
CA LYS A 8 -8.05 -9.96 -2.66
C LYS A 8 -7.80 -8.56 -3.20
N LEU A 9 -8.40 -7.56 -2.57
CA LEU A 9 -8.13 -6.14 -2.83
C LEU A 9 -7.33 -5.56 -1.67
N ILE A 10 -6.13 -5.05 -1.97
CA ILE A 10 -5.11 -4.73 -0.99
C ILE A 10 -4.78 -3.24 -1.07
N CYS A 11 -4.74 -2.56 0.10
CA CYS A 11 -4.27 -1.18 0.19
C CYS A 11 -2.73 -1.14 0.21
N ALA A 12 -2.14 -0.45 -0.76
CA ALA A 12 -0.69 -0.36 -0.92
C ALA A 12 0.00 0.44 0.21
N PRO A 13 1.26 0.12 0.53
CA PRO A 13 2.11 0.97 1.36
C PRO A 13 2.38 2.29 0.62
N MET A 14 2.04 3.41 1.24
CA MET A 14 2.23 4.75 0.69
C MET A 14 2.75 5.69 1.77
N ALA A 15 3.94 6.23 1.57
CA ALA A 15 4.53 7.21 2.49
C ALA A 15 3.58 8.40 2.72
N THR A 16 3.42 8.81 3.96
CA THR A 16 2.54 9.90 4.42
C THR A 16 1.03 9.64 4.26
N LEU A 17 0.60 8.42 3.91
CA LEU A 17 -0.80 8.07 3.66
C LEU A 17 -1.28 6.82 4.38
N SER A 18 -0.50 5.73 4.39
CA SER A 18 -0.97 4.42 4.90
C SER A 18 -0.97 4.34 6.44
N HIS A 19 -1.34 5.43 7.12
CA HIS A 19 -1.51 5.54 8.57
C HIS A 19 -2.95 5.22 9.01
N PRO A 20 -3.24 5.10 10.32
CA PRO A 20 -4.57 4.73 10.84
C PRO A 20 -5.73 5.54 10.26
N ALA A 21 -5.61 6.86 10.19
CA ALA A 21 -6.69 7.71 9.67
C ALA A 21 -7.11 7.30 8.24
N PHE A 22 -6.16 6.92 7.40
CA PHE A 22 -6.48 6.46 6.06
C PHE A 22 -7.13 5.06 6.05
N ARG A 23 -6.72 4.17 6.94
CA ARG A 23 -7.37 2.85 7.10
C ARG A 23 -8.80 2.98 7.61
N PHE A 24 -9.05 3.85 8.60
CA PHE A 24 -10.40 4.16 9.07
C PHE A 24 -11.28 4.69 7.94
N LEU A 25 -10.75 5.61 7.12
CA LEU A 25 -11.48 6.17 5.98
C LEU A 25 -11.93 5.09 4.99
N ILE A 26 -11.06 4.12 4.66
CA ILE A 26 -11.37 3.03 3.72
C ILE A 26 -12.34 2.02 4.38
N GLU A 27 -12.16 1.69 5.66
CA GLU A 27 -13.04 0.73 6.38
C GLU A 27 -14.49 1.22 6.49
N LYS A 28 -14.77 2.54 6.42
CA LYS A 28 -16.13 3.07 6.31
C LYS A 28 -16.93 2.48 5.13
N PHE A 29 -16.24 1.96 4.13
CA PHE A 29 -16.82 1.40 2.90
C PHE A 29 -16.64 -0.12 2.78
N ALA A 30 -16.56 -0.86 3.88
CA ALA A 30 -16.27 -2.29 3.93
C ALA A 30 -14.83 -2.66 3.48
N GLY A 31 -13.96 -1.67 3.33
CA GLY A 31 -12.52 -1.77 3.31
C GLY A 31 -11.84 -2.65 2.28
N CYS A 32 -10.54 -2.79 2.47
CA CYS A 32 -9.69 -3.74 1.76
C CYS A 32 -9.59 -5.07 2.54
N ASP A 33 -9.10 -6.11 1.87
CA ASP A 33 -8.84 -7.40 2.52
C ASP A 33 -7.52 -7.39 3.30
N GLU A 34 -6.59 -6.52 2.88
CA GLU A 34 -5.32 -6.28 3.59
C GLU A 34 -4.90 -4.81 3.47
N TYR A 35 -4.21 -4.34 4.49
CA TYR A 35 -3.60 -3.01 4.56
C TYR A 35 -2.12 -3.13 4.83
N PHE A 36 -1.33 -2.31 4.16
CA PHE A 36 0.09 -2.17 4.46
C PHE A 36 0.34 -0.84 5.16
N THR A 37 1.24 -0.82 6.14
CA THR A 37 1.68 0.43 6.77
C THR A 37 2.54 1.25 5.81
N GLU A 38 2.87 2.47 6.21
CA GLU A 38 4.03 3.17 5.65
C GLU A 38 5.30 2.36 5.92
N MET A 39 6.39 2.67 5.20
CA MET A 39 7.68 2.03 5.45
C MET A 39 8.19 2.37 6.87
N ILE A 40 8.39 1.36 7.69
CA ILE A 40 9.01 1.45 9.01
C ILE A 40 10.51 1.26 8.84
N ASN A 41 11.30 2.24 9.25
CA ASN A 41 12.77 2.15 9.15
C ASN A 41 13.32 1.31 10.30
N ALA A 42 13.97 0.18 9.99
CA ALA A 42 14.45 -0.76 11.00
C ALA A 42 15.43 -0.13 12.01
N PRO A 43 16.48 0.60 11.62
CA PRO A 43 17.34 1.32 12.58
C PRO A 43 16.60 2.32 13.47
N SER A 44 15.64 3.07 12.92
CA SER A 44 14.84 4.02 13.70
C SER A 44 13.97 3.32 14.75
N LEU A 45 13.33 2.21 14.34
CA LEU A 45 12.51 1.41 15.24
C LEU A 45 13.33 0.83 16.41
N ILE A 46 14.49 0.24 16.13
CA ILE A 46 15.37 -0.34 17.15
C ILE A 46 15.84 0.72 18.15
N ASN A 47 16.10 1.92 17.68
CA ASN A 47 16.55 3.04 18.53
C ASN A 47 15.39 3.81 19.18
N ALA A 48 14.17 3.27 19.15
CA ALA A 48 12.96 3.89 19.72
C ALA A 48 12.77 5.35 19.27
N GLY A 49 12.88 5.58 17.95
CA GLY A 49 12.68 6.91 17.37
C GLY A 49 11.37 7.55 17.84
N PRO A 50 11.30 8.86 17.99
CA PRO A 50 10.20 9.55 18.69
C PRO A 50 8.84 9.38 18.01
N PHE A 51 8.84 9.04 16.73
CA PHE A 51 7.62 8.89 15.94
C PHE A 51 7.27 7.44 15.58
N GLU A 52 8.11 6.46 15.92
CA GLU A 52 7.93 5.06 15.50
C GLU A 52 6.62 4.46 16.01
N LYS A 53 6.16 4.85 17.20
CA LYS A 53 4.87 4.42 17.76
C LYS A 53 3.69 4.70 16.81
N PHE A 54 3.71 5.80 16.05
CA PHE A 54 2.63 6.16 15.11
C PHE A 54 2.65 5.30 13.84
N TYR A 55 3.80 4.77 13.45
CA TYR A 55 3.91 3.83 12.34
C TYR A 55 3.51 2.41 12.73
N MET A 56 3.59 2.07 14.04
CA MET A 56 3.23 0.77 14.59
C MET A 56 1.77 0.66 15.05
N GLU A 57 0.95 1.70 14.89
CA GLU A 57 -0.47 1.65 15.22
C GLU A 57 -1.21 0.62 14.36
N THR A 58 -1.95 -0.29 15.00
CA THR A 58 -2.59 -1.43 14.32
C THR A 58 -4.06 -1.22 13.98
N VAL A 59 -4.70 -0.21 14.58
CA VAL A 59 -6.11 0.08 14.35
C VAL A 59 -6.42 0.52 12.91
N PRO A 60 -7.67 0.31 12.42
CA PRO A 60 -8.82 -0.31 13.10
C PRO A 60 -8.86 -1.84 13.01
N VAL A 61 -8.04 -2.47 12.17
CA VAL A 61 -8.16 -3.87 11.75
C VAL A 61 -6.79 -4.57 11.77
N PRO A 62 -6.24 -4.87 12.97
CA PRO A 62 -4.93 -5.50 13.10
C PRO A 62 -4.83 -6.84 12.35
N GLU A 63 -5.91 -7.61 12.28
CA GLU A 63 -5.98 -8.90 11.59
C GLU A 63 -5.85 -8.79 10.06
N LYS A 64 -5.98 -7.56 9.51
CA LYS A 64 -5.74 -7.26 8.09
C LYS A 64 -4.44 -6.49 7.85
N LEU A 65 -3.72 -6.09 8.89
CA LEU A 65 -2.58 -5.20 8.79
C LEU A 65 -1.28 -5.92 8.56
N VAL A 66 -0.50 -5.46 7.59
CA VAL A 66 0.87 -5.89 7.28
C VAL A 66 1.82 -4.74 7.55
N PHE A 67 2.78 -4.92 8.43
CA PHE A 67 3.84 -3.96 8.68
C PHE A 67 4.88 -4.02 7.56
N GLN A 68 5.16 -2.90 6.89
CA GLN A 68 6.21 -2.87 5.88
C GLN A 68 7.52 -2.35 6.47
N LEU A 69 8.56 -3.21 6.52
CA LEU A 69 9.91 -2.87 6.96
C LEU A 69 10.79 -2.41 5.81
N THR A 70 11.67 -1.45 6.10
CA THR A 70 12.77 -1.02 5.23
C THR A 70 14.06 -0.86 6.02
N GLY A 71 15.18 -1.23 5.42
CA GLY A 71 16.50 -1.14 6.01
C GLY A 71 17.57 -1.67 5.06
N LYS A 72 18.84 -1.39 5.35
CA LYS A 72 19.99 -1.81 4.52
C LYS A 72 20.75 -3.01 5.08
N ASN A 73 20.48 -3.38 6.31
CA ASN A 73 21.23 -4.40 7.07
C ASN A 73 20.28 -5.50 7.52
N ALA A 74 20.67 -6.74 7.28
CA ALA A 74 19.84 -7.92 7.53
C ALA A 74 19.55 -8.13 9.02
N GLU A 75 20.54 -7.94 9.89
CA GLU A 75 20.44 -8.11 11.34
C GLU A 75 19.48 -7.06 11.93
N SER A 76 19.61 -5.78 11.50
CA SER A 76 18.68 -4.74 11.94
C SER A 76 17.25 -5.03 11.51
N MET A 77 17.03 -5.57 10.31
CA MET A 77 15.71 -5.95 9.84
C MET A 77 15.13 -7.11 10.66
N ALA A 78 15.96 -8.08 11.05
CA ALA A 78 15.55 -9.19 11.91
C ALA A 78 15.14 -8.70 13.31
N ILE A 79 15.95 -7.87 13.97
CA ILE A 79 15.64 -7.29 15.28
C ILE A 79 14.36 -6.44 15.21
N ALA A 80 14.22 -5.61 14.17
CA ALA A 80 13.01 -4.81 13.98
C ALA A 80 11.75 -5.69 13.77
N SER A 81 11.89 -6.84 13.09
CA SER A 81 10.77 -7.77 12.94
C SER A 81 10.37 -8.42 14.26
N GLU A 82 11.31 -8.71 15.17
CA GLU A 82 10.99 -9.20 16.53
C GLU A 82 10.12 -8.18 17.28
N ILE A 83 10.49 -6.89 17.24
CA ILE A 83 9.70 -5.84 17.88
C ILE A 83 8.28 -5.76 17.27
N LEU A 84 8.15 -5.91 15.95
CA LEU A 84 6.83 -5.89 15.29
C LEU A 84 6.01 -7.14 15.58
N CYS A 85 6.64 -8.29 15.81
CA CYS A 85 5.94 -9.51 16.21
C CYS A 85 5.26 -9.41 17.58
N GLU A 86 5.64 -8.46 18.44
CA GLU A 86 4.91 -8.19 19.69
C GLU A 86 3.51 -7.63 19.45
N LYS A 87 3.29 -6.98 18.29
CA LYS A 87 1.99 -6.41 17.91
C LYS A 87 1.08 -7.47 17.29
N ASP A 88 -0.22 -7.20 17.33
CA ASP A 88 -1.19 -7.97 16.56
C ASP A 88 -1.18 -7.45 15.12
N CYS A 89 -0.86 -8.34 14.18
CA CYS A 89 -0.83 -8.04 12.75
C CYS A 89 -0.99 -9.31 11.92
N LYS A 90 -1.36 -9.15 10.67
CA LYS A 90 -1.44 -10.23 9.69
C LYS A 90 -0.07 -10.65 9.19
N GLY A 91 0.86 -9.73 9.07
CA GLY A 91 2.15 -10.02 8.46
C GLY A 91 3.19 -8.93 8.58
N ILE A 92 4.40 -9.30 8.17
CA ILE A 92 5.55 -8.40 7.98
C ILE A 92 5.95 -8.47 6.52
N ASP A 93 6.15 -7.33 5.89
CA ASP A 93 6.52 -7.18 4.48
C ASP A 93 7.89 -6.54 4.35
N LEU A 94 8.73 -7.10 3.49
CA LEU A 94 10.04 -6.55 3.17
C LEU A 94 9.94 -5.61 1.97
N ASN A 95 10.24 -4.32 2.18
CA ASN A 95 10.31 -3.37 1.08
C ASN A 95 11.57 -3.62 0.25
N MET A 96 11.39 -4.20 -0.94
CA MET A 96 12.46 -4.45 -1.93
C MET A 96 12.15 -3.77 -3.27
N GLY A 97 11.26 -2.75 -3.27
CA GLY A 97 10.82 -2.10 -4.50
C GLY A 97 10.86 -0.58 -4.49
N CYS A 98 11.08 0.06 -3.34
CA CYS A 98 11.18 1.52 -3.28
C CYS A 98 12.45 2.00 -4.00
N SER A 99 12.24 2.85 -5.04
CA SER A 99 13.33 3.45 -5.83
C SER A 99 13.46 4.96 -5.59
N ALA A 100 12.98 5.45 -4.43
CA ALA A 100 13.23 6.82 -4.00
C ALA A 100 14.73 7.02 -3.79
N PRO A 101 15.32 8.13 -4.31
CA PRO A 101 16.78 8.31 -4.28
C PRO A 101 17.41 8.23 -2.90
N GLU A 102 16.73 8.70 -1.86
CA GLU A 102 17.17 8.65 -0.47
C GLU A 102 17.18 7.21 0.07
N ILE A 103 16.18 6.41 -0.26
CA ILE A 103 16.09 5.00 0.16
C ILE A 103 17.14 4.16 -0.56
N GLU A 104 17.26 4.33 -1.87
CA GLU A 104 18.25 3.60 -2.65
C GLU A 104 19.69 3.94 -2.23
N ARG A 105 20.01 5.23 -2.08
CA ARG A 105 21.35 5.65 -1.62
C ARG A 105 21.69 5.13 -0.22
N SER A 106 20.70 4.86 0.61
CA SER A 106 20.91 4.21 1.90
C SER A 106 21.22 2.71 1.79
N GLY A 107 21.07 2.09 0.62
CA GLY A 107 21.22 0.65 0.42
C GLY A 107 20.00 -0.18 0.78
N ALA A 108 18.82 0.47 0.95
CA ALA A 108 17.53 -0.15 1.25
C ALA A 108 16.62 -0.20 0.00
N GLY A 109 15.40 -0.68 0.17
CA GLY A 109 14.40 -0.72 -0.90
C GLY A 109 14.85 -1.56 -2.09
N ILE A 110 14.81 -0.97 -3.29
CA ILE A 110 15.19 -1.64 -4.55
C ILE A 110 16.63 -2.17 -4.53
N SER A 111 17.52 -1.62 -3.68
CA SER A 111 18.91 -2.06 -3.57
C SER A 111 19.03 -3.54 -3.22
N TRP A 112 18.06 -4.12 -2.51
CA TRP A 112 18.03 -5.54 -2.21
C TRP A 112 17.90 -6.43 -3.44
N MET A 113 17.25 -5.94 -4.51
CA MET A 113 17.18 -6.65 -5.80
C MET A 113 18.46 -6.50 -6.63
N LEU A 114 19.37 -5.61 -6.25
CA LEU A 114 20.60 -5.29 -6.99
C LEU A 114 21.87 -5.82 -6.30
N LYS A 115 21.75 -6.33 -5.07
CA LYS A 115 22.80 -7.00 -4.32
C LYS A 115 23.03 -8.44 -4.80
N PRO A 116 24.16 -9.07 -4.43
CA PRO A 116 24.32 -10.51 -4.54
C PRO A 116 23.12 -11.24 -3.90
N LEU A 117 22.66 -12.31 -4.55
CA LEU A 117 21.45 -13.02 -4.15
C LEU A 117 21.54 -13.55 -2.73
N GLU A 118 22.74 -14.00 -2.34
CA GLU A 118 23.04 -14.57 -1.02
C GLU A 118 22.86 -13.55 0.12
N GLU A 119 23.13 -12.26 -0.14
CA GLU A 119 22.90 -11.21 0.88
C GLU A 119 21.40 -11.02 1.15
N THR A 120 20.60 -11.06 0.11
CA THR A 120 19.13 -10.92 0.25
C THR A 120 18.51 -12.20 0.81
N GLU A 121 19.04 -13.37 0.44
CA GLU A 121 18.66 -14.64 1.03
C GLU A 121 18.91 -14.64 2.55
N ASN A 122 20.09 -14.19 2.98
CA ASN A 122 20.41 -14.07 4.40
C ASN A 122 19.42 -13.15 5.13
N LEU A 123 19.09 -11.98 4.56
CA LEU A 123 18.07 -11.10 5.12
C LEU A 123 16.74 -11.83 5.33
N VAL A 124 16.23 -12.49 4.28
CA VAL A 124 14.93 -13.15 4.34
C VAL A 124 14.91 -14.25 5.38
N ARG A 125 15.97 -15.08 5.43
CA ARG A 125 16.11 -16.16 6.42
C ARG A 125 16.18 -15.65 7.85
N LEU A 126 16.90 -14.56 8.11
CA LEU A 126 16.99 -13.97 9.44
C LEU A 126 15.62 -13.42 9.90
N VAL A 127 14.93 -12.67 9.03
CA VAL A 127 13.60 -12.16 9.36
C VAL A 127 12.59 -13.30 9.54
N LYS A 128 12.63 -14.33 8.68
CA LYS A 128 11.77 -15.51 8.81
C LYS A 128 11.98 -16.21 10.17
N LYS A 129 13.24 -16.39 10.57
CA LYS A 129 13.59 -16.97 11.87
C LYS A 129 13.08 -16.14 13.04
N SER A 130 13.18 -14.79 12.98
CA SER A 130 12.63 -13.92 14.01
C SER A 130 11.11 -14.06 14.14
N ILE A 131 10.40 -14.17 13.01
CA ILE A 131 8.94 -14.40 13.02
C ILE A 131 8.61 -15.76 13.63
N GLU A 132 9.29 -16.83 13.25
CA GLU A 132 9.09 -18.18 13.79
C GLU A 132 9.34 -18.24 15.30
N ASN A 133 10.39 -17.58 15.78
CA ASN A 133 10.71 -17.50 17.20
C ASN A 133 9.61 -16.79 18.02
N SER A 134 8.79 -15.94 17.41
CA SER A 134 7.67 -15.28 18.10
C SER A 134 6.54 -16.24 18.46
N GLY A 135 6.48 -17.42 17.82
CA GLY A 135 5.40 -18.39 17.98
C GLY A 135 4.03 -17.94 17.46
N LYS A 136 3.95 -16.78 16.78
CA LYS A 136 2.72 -16.25 16.20
C LYS A 136 2.58 -16.62 14.72
N ASP A 137 1.34 -16.74 14.26
CA ASP A 137 1.01 -16.93 12.83
C ASP A 137 1.07 -15.58 12.08
N ILE A 138 2.30 -15.14 11.78
CA ILE A 138 2.59 -13.90 11.08
C ILE A 138 3.17 -14.23 9.71
N ARG A 139 2.50 -13.78 8.64
CA ARG A 139 2.94 -14.01 7.27
C ARG A 139 4.16 -13.14 6.93
N LEU A 140 5.22 -13.73 6.35
CA LEU A 140 6.30 -12.99 5.72
C LEU A 140 5.98 -12.73 4.26
N SER A 141 6.07 -11.47 3.82
CA SER A 141 5.89 -11.07 2.42
C SER A 141 7.00 -10.16 1.93
N ALA A 142 7.10 -9.99 0.62
CA ALA A 142 8.02 -9.06 0.00
C ALA A 142 7.33 -8.24 -1.10
N LYS A 143 7.55 -6.93 -1.11
CA LYS A 143 7.08 -6.05 -2.18
C LYS A 143 8.25 -5.63 -3.06
N ILE A 144 8.19 -6.06 -4.34
CA ILE A 144 9.29 -5.97 -5.31
C ILE A 144 8.91 -5.17 -6.56
N ARG A 145 9.92 -4.86 -7.37
CA ARG A 145 9.81 -4.41 -8.78
C ARG A 145 10.43 -5.45 -9.72
N LEU A 146 10.68 -5.08 -10.98
CA LEU A 146 11.41 -5.93 -11.94
C LEU A 146 12.95 -5.84 -11.81
N GLY A 147 13.46 -4.97 -10.93
CA GLY A 147 14.89 -4.73 -10.78
C GLY A 147 15.38 -3.50 -11.54
N SER A 148 16.63 -3.55 -12.02
CA SER A 148 17.23 -2.49 -12.84
C SER A 148 16.72 -2.52 -14.29
N GLU A 149 17.19 -1.56 -15.12
CA GLU A 149 16.84 -1.52 -16.55
C GLU A 149 17.43 -2.71 -17.34
N ASN A 150 18.48 -3.29 -16.80
CA ASN A 150 19.17 -4.44 -17.40
C ASN A 150 18.70 -5.77 -16.80
N PHE A 151 17.53 -5.81 -16.15
CA PHE A 151 16.99 -7.06 -15.62
C PHE A 151 16.73 -8.04 -16.79
N THR A 152 16.94 -9.32 -16.52
CA THR A 152 16.57 -10.42 -17.41
C THR A 152 15.45 -11.23 -16.79
N ASP A 153 14.74 -12.02 -17.61
CA ASP A 153 13.74 -12.97 -17.10
C ASP A 153 14.39 -13.88 -16.05
N GLU A 154 15.59 -14.40 -16.33
CA GLU A 154 16.33 -15.25 -15.42
C GLU A 154 16.63 -14.58 -14.08
N SER A 155 17.20 -13.36 -14.08
CA SER A 155 17.52 -12.65 -12.84
C SER A 155 16.29 -12.34 -12.01
N PHE A 156 15.17 -11.97 -12.63
CA PHE A 156 13.91 -11.70 -11.93
C PHE A 156 13.31 -12.96 -11.32
N PHE A 157 13.23 -14.04 -12.09
CA PHE A 157 12.63 -15.29 -11.61
C PHE A 157 13.52 -15.99 -10.59
N SER A 158 14.86 -15.99 -10.75
CA SER A 158 15.77 -16.52 -9.72
C SER A 158 15.66 -15.77 -8.39
N PHE A 159 15.46 -14.45 -8.45
CA PHE A 159 15.20 -13.65 -7.25
C PHE A 159 13.88 -14.06 -6.58
N CYS A 160 12.82 -14.26 -7.35
CA CYS A 160 11.52 -14.70 -6.80
C CYS A 160 11.61 -16.14 -6.22
N ASP A 161 12.30 -17.06 -6.90
CA ASP A 161 12.51 -18.42 -6.40
C ASP A 161 13.29 -18.42 -5.07
N MET A 162 14.32 -17.58 -4.95
CA MET A 162 15.07 -17.40 -3.70
C MET A 162 14.17 -16.90 -2.58
N LEU A 163 13.29 -15.90 -2.85
CA LEU A 163 12.35 -15.41 -1.83
C LEU A 163 11.47 -16.54 -1.30
N VAL A 164 10.90 -17.37 -2.20
CA VAL A 164 10.04 -18.50 -1.82
C VAL A 164 10.80 -19.55 -1.04
N SER A 165 11.97 -19.98 -1.54
CA SER A 165 12.81 -20.98 -0.87
C SER A 165 13.32 -20.52 0.50
N SER A 166 13.38 -19.20 0.73
CA SER A 166 13.77 -18.59 2.02
C SER A 166 12.59 -18.34 2.96
N GLY A 167 11.35 -18.70 2.58
CA GLY A 167 10.17 -18.67 3.44
C GLY A 167 9.24 -17.49 3.26
N VAL A 168 9.34 -16.72 2.16
CA VAL A 168 8.34 -15.71 1.79
C VAL A 168 7.06 -16.41 1.36
N GLN A 169 5.92 -15.97 1.90
CA GLN A 169 4.59 -16.55 1.70
C GLN A 169 3.68 -15.69 0.81
N ALA A 170 4.08 -14.44 0.54
CA ALA A 170 3.41 -13.59 -0.44
C ALA A 170 4.39 -12.66 -1.14
N ILE A 171 4.24 -12.47 -2.46
CA ILE A 171 5.04 -11.53 -3.25
C ILE A 171 4.11 -10.53 -3.92
N THR A 172 4.31 -9.24 -3.65
CA THR A 172 3.66 -8.16 -4.41
C THR A 172 4.60 -7.64 -5.48
N VAL A 173 4.21 -7.76 -6.74
CA VAL A 173 5.02 -7.28 -7.86
C VAL A 173 4.45 -5.97 -8.41
N HIS A 174 5.25 -4.90 -8.37
CA HIS A 174 5.02 -3.70 -9.17
C HIS A 174 5.86 -3.83 -10.45
N PRO A 175 5.26 -4.26 -11.60
CA PRO A 175 6.01 -4.74 -12.76
C PRO A 175 6.54 -3.59 -13.62
N ARG A 176 7.35 -2.75 -13.02
CA ARG A 176 8.17 -1.69 -13.60
C ARG A 176 9.61 -1.83 -13.13
N THR A 177 10.56 -1.43 -13.96
CA THR A 177 11.97 -1.33 -13.55
C THR A 177 12.19 -0.13 -12.61
N LYS A 178 13.39 -0.03 -12.07
CA LYS A 178 13.81 1.05 -11.18
C LYS A 178 13.61 2.46 -11.78
N LYS A 179 13.95 2.67 -13.06
CA LYS A 179 13.86 3.98 -13.72
C LYS A 179 12.50 4.29 -14.32
N GLU A 180 11.70 3.27 -14.60
CA GLU A 180 10.36 3.46 -15.15
C GLU A 180 9.49 4.25 -14.18
N LYS A 181 8.85 5.30 -14.72
CA LYS A 181 7.99 6.21 -13.99
C LYS A 181 6.52 5.81 -14.17
N TYR A 182 5.61 6.53 -13.54
CA TYR A 182 4.17 6.26 -13.65
C TYR A 182 3.59 6.48 -15.06
N ARG A 183 4.29 7.17 -15.95
CA ARG A 183 3.91 7.29 -17.38
C ARG A 183 4.13 6.00 -18.17
N ASP A 184 5.08 5.17 -17.73
CA ASP A 184 5.38 3.90 -18.38
C ASP A 184 4.36 2.86 -17.92
N LYS A 185 3.85 2.02 -18.82
CA LYS A 185 2.85 1.00 -18.45
C LYS A 185 3.47 -0.14 -17.63
N PRO A 186 2.75 -0.67 -16.62
CA PRO A 186 3.17 -1.87 -15.91
C PRO A 186 3.23 -3.07 -16.86
N LYS A 187 4.28 -3.87 -16.75
CA LYS A 187 4.49 -5.06 -17.59
C LYS A 187 3.88 -6.29 -16.93
N TYR A 188 2.56 -6.34 -16.82
CA TYR A 188 1.82 -7.38 -16.09
C TYR A 188 2.09 -8.82 -16.56
N ILE A 189 2.60 -9.00 -17.77
CA ILE A 189 3.00 -10.33 -18.28
C ILE A 189 4.03 -11.01 -17.35
N TYR A 190 4.89 -10.24 -16.67
CA TYR A 190 5.84 -10.80 -15.70
C TYR A 190 5.15 -11.33 -14.43
N VAL A 191 4.06 -10.71 -14.04
CA VAL A 191 3.25 -11.20 -12.92
C VAL A 191 2.60 -12.52 -13.30
N GLN A 192 2.01 -12.64 -14.50
CA GLN A 192 1.40 -13.87 -14.98
C GLN A 192 2.44 -15.01 -15.10
N LYS A 193 3.60 -14.73 -15.71
CA LYS A 193 4.69 -15.70 -15.80
C LYS A 193 5.15 -16.18 -14.39
N LEU A 194 5.17 -15.28 -13.41
CA LEU A 194 5.51 -15.65 -12.03
C LEU A 194 4.44 -16.56 -11.42
N CYS A 195 3.15 -16.26 -11.62
CA CYS A 195 2.06 -17.12 -11.17
C CYS A 195 2.16 -18.53 -11.78
N GLU A 196 2.47 -18.62 -13.07
CA GLU A 196 2.65 -19.92 -13.76
C GLU A 196 3.86 -20.70 -13.23
N ARG A 197 4.97 -19.99 -12.97
CA ARG A 197 6.20 -20.60 -12.43
C ARG A 197 6.00 -21.18 -11.03
N LEU A 198 5.29 -20.44 -10.17
CA LEU A 198 5.11 -20.78 -8.77
C LEU A 198 3.76 -21.47 -8.47
N LYS A 199 3.05 -21.95 -9.49
CA LYS A 199 1.70 -22.53 -9.37
C LYS A 199 1.58 -23.73 -8.42
N ASN A 200 2.68 -24.41 -8.16
CA ASN A 200 2.74 -25.58 -7.27
C ASN A 200 3.25 -25.20 -5.86
N GLU A 201 3.63 -23.95 -5.64
CA GLU A 201 4.09 -23.44 -4.37
C GLU A 201 2.91 -22.86 -3.58
N ASN A 202 2.96 -22.96 -2.26
CA ASN A 202 1.97 -22.34 -1.37
C ASN A 202 2.32 -20.88 -1.13
N ILE A 203 2.13 -20.04 -2.17
CA ILE A 203 2.47 -18.61 -2.16
C ILE A 203 1.36 -17.77 -2.78
N GLU A 204 1.10 -16.61 -2.19
CA GLU A 204 0.21 -15.60 -2.78
C GLU A 204 1.01 -14.64 -3.67
N ILE A 205 0.49 -14.35 -4.86
CA ILE A 205 1.09 -13.37 -5.77
C ILE A 205 0.10 -12.24 -6.01
N PHE A 206 0.52 -11.00 -5.72
CA PHE A 206 -0.30 -9.81 -5.86
C PHE A 206 0.22 -8.91 -6.97
N ALA A 207 -0.67 -8.48 -7.86
CA ALA A 207 -0.37 -7.51 -8.91
C ALA A 207 -0.52 -6.08 -8.36
N ASN A 208 0.46 -5.21 -8.63
CA ASN A 208 0.41 -3.81 -8.23
C ASN A 208 0.74 -2.88 -9.40
N GLY A 209 0.05 -1.75 -9.51
CA GLY A 209 0.31 -0.69 -10.48
C GLY A 209 -0.95 -0.25 -11.22
N ASP A 210 -1.16 1.05 -11.37
CA ASP A 210 -2.13 1.75 -12.24
C ASP A 210 -3.61 1.29 -12.22
N VAL A 211 -4.02 0.50 -11.24
CA VAL A 211 -5.45 0.20 -11.03
C VAL A 211 -6.11 1.41 -10.40
N LYS A 212 -7.07 2.02 -11.10
CA LYS A 212 -7.74 3.26 -10.71
C LYS A 212 -9.26 3.23 -10.88
N ASP A 213 -9.78 2.24 -11.60
CA ASP A 213 -11.18 2.05 -11.94
C ASP A 213 -11.45 0.60 -12.33
N PHE A 214 -12.70 0.27 -12.63
CA PHE A 214 -13.11 -1.08 -13.03
C PHE A 214 -12.47 -1.53 -14.33
N SER A 215 -12.26 -0.63 -15.30
CA SER A 215 -11.64 -0.97 -16.59
C SER A 215 -10.19 -1.43 -16.40
N SER A 216 -9.39 -0.66 -15.66
CA SER A 216 -8.00 -1.00 -15.35
C SER A 216 -7.89 -2.24 -14.44
N TYR A 217 -8.84 -2.45 -13.53
CA TYR A 217 -8.92 -3.68 -12.74
C TYR A 217 -9.16 -4.91 -13.63
N LYS A 218 -10.14 -4.83 -14.53
CA LYS A 218 -10.42 -5.92 -15.51
C LYS A 218 -9.24 -6.20 -16.44
N GLU A 219 -8.51 -5.15 -16.85
CA GLU A 219 -7.31 -5.32 -17.68
C GLU A 219 -6.24 -6.16 -16.94
N VAL A 220 -6.01 -5.88 -15.66
CA VAL A 220 -5.09 -6.69 -14.84
C VAL A 220 -5.55 -8.15 -14.78
N LEU A 221 -6.82 -8.40 -14.47
CA LEU A 221 -7.35 -9.77 -14.36
C LEU A 221 -7.32 -10.52 -15.70
N LYS A 222 -7.49 -9.80 -16.81
CA LYS A 222 -7.38 -10.39 -18.15
C LYS A 222 -5.96 -10.84 -18.47
N ILE A 223 -4.94 -10.08 -18.05
CA ILE A 223 -3.53 -10.41 -18.29
C ILE A 223 -3.01 -11.41 -17.26
N CYS A 224 -3.47 -11.29 -16.02
CA CYS A 224 -3.01 -12.08 -14.87
C CYS A 224 -4.19 -12.81 -14.19
N PRO A 225 -4.84 -13.79 -14.86
CA PRO A 225 -6.00 -14.47 -14.30
C PRO A 225 -5.69 -15.33 -13.05
N SER A 226 -4.41 -15.61 -12.82
CA SER A 226 -3.94 -16.50 -11.73
C SER A 226 -3.40 -15.75 -10.50
N VAL A 227 -3.52 -14.41 -10.44
CA VAL A 227 -3.08 -13.67 -9.25
C VAL A 227 -3.98 -13.94 -8.06
N SER A 228 -3.41 -13.89 -6.86
CA SER A 228 -4.16 -14.03 -5.59
C SER A 228 -4.89 -12.74 -5.22
N GLY A 229 -4.47 -11.59 -5.75
CA GLY A 229 -5.10 -10.31 -5.49
C GLY A 229 -4.43 -9.14 -6.21
N VAL A 230 -5.07 -7.98 -6.07
CA VAL A 230 -4.64 -6.71 -6.67
C VAL A 230 -4.39 -5.68 -5.59
N MET A 231 -3.17 -5.11 -5.58
CA MET A 231 -2.80 -4.05 -4.66
C MET A 231 -3.01 -2.67 -5.32
N ILE A 232 -3.81 -1.83 -4.66
CA ILE A 232 -4.23 -0.51 -5.14
C ILE A 232 -3.62 0.57 -4.23
N GLY A 233 -3.03 1.59 -4.84
CA GLY A 233 -2.42 2.73 -4.10
C GLY A 233 -3.22 4.02 -4.27
N ARG A 234 -2.71 4.93 -5.08
CA ARG A 234 -3.20 6.31 -5.26
C ARG A 234 -4.70 6.43 -5.53
N ALA A 235 -5.27 5.47 -6.24
CA ALA A 235 -6.71 5.48 -6.52
C ALA A 235 -7.57 5.37 -5.25
N LEU A 236 -7.10 4.67 -4.20
CA LEU A 236 -7.79 4.61 -2.92
C LEU A 236 -7.73 5.93 -2.16
N VAL A 237 -6.72 6.77 -2.40
CA VAL A 237 -6.67 8.11 -1.80
C VAL A 237 -7.71 9.03 -2.42
N GLN A 238 -7.89 8.93 -3.73
CA GLN A 238 -8.94 9.65 -4.44
C GLN A 238 -10.32 9.07 -4.13
N LYS A 239 -10.46 7.73 -4.15
CA LYS A 239 -11.72 7.01 -4.04
C LYS A 239 -11.64 5.95 -2.92
N PRO A 240 -11.77 6.30 -1.64
CA PRO A 240 -11.68 5.34 -0.53
C PRO A 240 -12.69 4.19 -0.63
N TRP A 241 -13.78 4.39 -1.33
CA TRP A 241 -14.85 3.42 -1.60
C TRP A 241 -14.57 2.47 -2.77
N LEU A 242 -13.44 2.63 -3.48
CA LEU A 242 -13.17 1.89 -4.72
C LEU A 242 -13.20 0.36 -4.52
N CYS A 243 -12.58 -0.15 -3.45
CA CYS A 243 -12.59 -1.59 -3.17
C CYS A 243 -14.00 -2.12 -2.92
N SER A 244 -14.85 -1.37 -2.22
CA SER A 244 -16.24 -1.73 -1.99
C SER A 244 -17.01 -1.86 -3.31
N LEU A 245 -16.88 -0.88 -4.19
CA LEU A 245 -17.56 -0.92 -5.49
C LEU A 245 -17.02 -2.06 -6.37
N LEU A 246 -15.70 -2.32 -6.38
CA LEU A 246 -15.12 -3.43 -7.13
C LEU A 246 -15.63 -4.78 -6.66
N LYS A 247 -15.75 -5.01 -5.34
CA LYS A 247 -16.32 -6.24 -4.77
C LYS A 247 -17.80 -6.43 -5.16
N ARG A 248 -18.56 -5.34 -5.16
CA ARG A 248 -20.00 -5.37 -5.52
C ARG A 248 -20.27 -5.68 -6.98
N THR A 249 -19.30 -5.54 -7.90
CA THR A 249 -19.47 -5.93 -9.32
C THR A 249 -19.72 -7.43 -9.52
N GLU A 250 -19.45 -8.25 -8.52
CA GLU A 250 -19.77 -9.69 -8.56
C GLU A 250 -21.27 -9.96 -8.42
N SER A 251 -22.03 -9.07 -7.78
CA SER A 251 -23.46 -9.21 -7.49
C SER A 251 -24.35 -8.12 -8.10
N GLU A 252 -23.77 -7.00 -8.51
CA GLU A 252 -24.47 -5.83 -9.03
C GLU A 252 -23.88 -5.38 -10.36
N GLU A 253 -24.71 -5.13 -11.37
CA GLU A 253 -24.25 -4.72 -12.69
C GLU A 253 -23.61 -3.33 -12.70
N ASN A 254 -24.16 -2.37 -11.94
CA ASN A 254 -23.66 -0.99 -11.84
C ASN A 254 -23.66 -0.52 -10.37
N PRO A 255 -22.73 -1.01 -9.55
CA PRO A 255 -22.67 -0.62 -8.15
C PRO A 255 -22.42 0.88 -7.99
N SER A 256 -23.16 1.49 -7.10
CA SER A 256 -23.02 2.92 -6.77
C SER A 256 -23.19 3.15 -5.28
N ILE A 257 -22.64 4.27 -4.80
CA ILE A 257 -22.75 4.70 -3.40
C ILE A 257 -22.91 6.22 -3.34
N GLU A 258 -23.66 6.70 -2.36
CA GLU A 258 -23.78 8.12 -2.08
C GLU A 258 -22.72 8.55 -1.07
N ILE A 259 -22.01 9.64 -1.36
CA ILE A 259 -20.92 10.17 -0.56
C ILE A 259 -21.20 11.62 -0.17
N ASP A 260 -21.22 11.92 1.13
CA ASP A 260 -21.05 13.29 1.64
C ASP A 260 -19.55 13.60 1.74
N PHE A 261 -19.01 14.31 0.74
CA PHE A 261 -17.60 14.62 0.61
C PHE A 261 -17.08 15.54 1.71
N LEU A 262 -17.94 16.44 2.22
CA LEU A 262 -17.55 17.29 3.35
C LEU A 262 -17.38 16.47 4.62
N SER A 263 -18.40 15.66 4.96
CA SER A 263 -18.34 14.78 6.15
C SER A 263 -17.12 13.86 6.07
N LEU A 264 -16.88 13.23 4.91
CA LEU A 264 -15.75 12.32 4.73
C LEU A 264 -14.39 13.01 4.89
N ALA A 265 -14.25 14.25 4.42
CA ALA A 265 -13.03 15.03 4.59
C ALA A 265 -12.80 15.44 6.04
N LEU A 266 -13.86 15.85 6.77
CA LEU A 266 -13.77 16.22 8.18
C LEU A 266 -13.44 15.00 9.06
N ASP A 267 -14.06 13.86 8.81
CA ASP A 267 -13.75 12.59 9.50
C ASP A 267 -12.29 12.21 9.34
N PHE A 268 -11.74 12.34 8.13
CA PHE A 268 -10.32 12.08 7.88
C PHE A 268 -9.41 13.04 8.66
N ILE A 269 -9.75 14.35 8.72
CA ILE A 269 -9.01 15.34 9.47
C ILE A 269 -9.02 15.01 10.97
N ASP A 270 -10.16 14.61 11.52
CA ASP A 270 -10.30 14.26 12.94
C ASP A 270 -9.51 12.99 13.27
N ASP A 271 -9.52 11.99 12.40
CA ASP A 271 -8.70 10.80 12.57
C ASP A 271 -7.20 11.11 12.44
N VAL A 272 -6.78 12.05 11.58
CA VAL A 272 -5.39 12.53 11.54
C VAL A 272 -5.00 13.16 12.88
N LYS A 273 -5.85 14.01 13.48
CA LYS A 273 -5.61 14.60 14.81
C LYS A 273 -5.49 13.53 15.90
N ARG A 274 -6.30 12.49 15.80
CA ARG A 274 -6.35 11.41 16.80
C ARG A 274 -5.13 10.48 16.75
N PHE A 275 -4.64 10.16 15.56
CA PHE A 275 -3.66 9.08 15.35
C PHE A 275 -2.30 9.56 14.86
N GLN A 276 -2.11 10.86 14.62
CA GLN A 276 -0.83 11.38 14.17
C GLN A 276 -0.31 12.47 15.09
N PRO A 277 1.00 12.67 15.20
CA PRO A 277 1.55 13.79 15.96
C PRO A 277 1.35 15.09 15.19
N PRO A 278 1.28 16.25 15.89
CA PRO A 278 1.07 17.56 15.27
C PRO A 278 2.06 17.89 14.15
N GLU A 279 3.30 17.45 14.26
CA GLU A 279 4.38 17.65 13.29
C GLU A 279 4.03 17.05 11.91
N PHE A 280 3.14 16.05 11.88
CA PHE A 280 2.78 15.36 10.65
C PHE A 280 1.49 15.88 10.01
N TYR A 281 0.65 16.65 10.73
CA TYR A 281 -0.66 17.07 10.24
C TYR A 281 -0.60 17.69 8.85
N LYS A 282 0.27 18.69 8.67
CA LYS A 282 0.39 19.39 7.39
C LYS A 282 0.71 18.44 6.24
N THR A 283 1.72 17.59 6.40
CA THR A 283 2.16 16.68 5.33
C THR A 283 1.11 15.61 5.02
N ARG A 284 0.39 15.09 6.03
CA ARG A 284 -0.68 14.10 5.87
C ARG A 284 -1.86 14.70 5.12
N LEU A 285 -2.35 15.88 5.54
CA LEU A 285 -3.47 16.55 4.91
C LEU A 285 -3.14 16.98 3.48
N GLN A 286 -1.97 17.60 3.26
CA GLN A 286 -1.54 17.98 1.92
C GLN A 286 -1.46 16.79 0.98
N ARG A 287 -0.92 15.66 1.44
CA ARG A 287 -0.82 14.45 0.61
C ARG A 287 -2.20 13.86 0.28
N PHE A 288 -3.11 13.81 1.24
CA PHE A 288 -4.47 13.34 1.04
C PHE A 288 -5.23 14.23 0.05
N PHE A 289 -5.30 15.52 0.32
CA PHE A 289 -6.05 16.47 -0.54
C PHE A 289 -5.45 16.62 -1.94
N SER A 290 -4.16 16.30 -2.15
CA SER A 290 -3.57 16.25 -3.49
C SER A 290 -4.29 15.28 -4.45
N TYR A 291 -4.91 14.24 -3.92
CA TYR A 291 -5.67 13.24 -4.68
C TYR A 291 -7.17 13.37 -4.47
N PHE A 292 -7.62 13.59 -3.24
CA PHE A 292 -9.04 13.61 -2.90
C PHE A 292 -9.80 14.72 -3.63
N CYS A 293 -9.18 15.87 -3.84
CA CYS A 293 -9.77 16.99 -4.58
C CYS A 293 -10.11 16.67 -6.04
N ASP A 294 -9.55 15.61 -6.64
CA ASP A 294 -9.91 15.18 -8.01
C ASP A 294 -11.37 14.75 -8.16
N ASN A 295 -12.10 14.58 -7.06
CA ASN A 295 -13.53 14.32 -7.04
C ASN A 295 -14.40 15.59 -7.20
N PHE A 296 -13.81 16.78 -7.13
CA PHE A 296 -14.51 18.06 -7.08
C PHE A 296 -14.57 18.71 -8.46
N SER A 297 -15.68 19.40 -8.75
CA SER A 297 -15.90 20.09 -10.02
C SER A 297 -14.81 21.14 -10.28
N PHE A 298 -14.37 21.85 -9.23
CA PHE A 298 -13.27 22.81 -9.28
C PHE A 298 -12.02 22.26 -8.57
N ALA A 299 -11.59 21.06 -8.95
CA ALA A 299 -10.50 20.32 -8.34
C ALA A 299 -9.21 21.13 -8.13
N HIS A 300 -8.80 21.92 -9.14
CA HIS A 300 -7.59 22.74 -9.04
C HIS A 300 -7.71 23.85 -7.99
N TYR A 301 -8.85 24.54 -7.95
CA TYR A 301 -9.12 25.58 -6.97
C TYR A 301 -9.15 25.01 -5.55
N ALA A 302 -9.93 23.95 -5.32
CA ALA A 302 -10.02 23.30 -4.03
C ALA A 302 -8.65 22.80 -3.55
N ARG A 303 -7.91 22.13 -4.43
CA ARG A 303 -6.55 21.62 -4.13
C ARG A 303 -5.62 22.77 -3.74
N THR A 304 -5.53 23.82 -4.56
CA THR A 304 -4.65 24.97 -4.27
C THR A 304 -5.03 25.63 -2.94
N SER A 305 -6.31 25.80 -2.68
CA SER A 305 -6.81 26.35 -1.43
C SER A 305 -6.35 25.47 -0.24
N LEU A 306 -6.70 24.19 -0.22
CA LEU A 306 -6.43 23.30 0.90
C LEU A 306 -4.93 23.04 1.14
N LEU A 307 -4.12 22.92 0.08
CA LEU A 307 -2.67 22.72 0.23
C LEU A 307 -1.94 23.94 0.81
N ASN A 308 -2.52 25.14 0.68
CA ASN A 308 -1.96 26.38 1.26
C ASN A 308 -2.52 26.72 2.64
N ALA A 309 -3.40 25.89 3.23
CA ALA A 309 -3.86 26.06 4.60
C ALA A 309 -2.69 25.92 5.58
N LYS A 310 -2.67 26.80 6.60
CA LYS A 310 -1.56 26.87 7.57
C LYS A 310 -1.85 26.08 8.84
N SER A 311 -3.12 25.75 9.10
CA SER A 311 -3.57 24.96 10.24
C SER A 311 -4.72 24.02 9.86
N ILE A 312 -5.08 23.13 10.78
CA ILE A 312 -6.25 22.26 10.62
C ILE A 312 -7.53 23.09 10.58
N GLU A 313 -7.65 24.07 11.45
CA GLU A 313 -8.81 24.97 11.55
C GLU A 313 -9.02 25.71 10.21
N GLU A 314 -7.95 26.23 9.63
CA GLU A 314 -8.00 26.87 8.32
C GLU A 314 -8.35 25.86 7.19
N THR A 315 -7.88 24.62 7.30
CA THR A 315 -8.26 23.56 6.35
C THR A 315 -9.76 23.29 6.42
N CYS A 316 -10.32 23.13 7.63
CA CYS A 316 -11.75 22.93 7.84
C CYS A 316 -12.57 24.13 7.33
N GLN A 317 -12.14 25.36 7.64
CA GLN A 317 -12.82 26.57 7.17
C GLN A 317 -12.88 26.61 5.64
N ARG A 318 -11.76 26.32 4.96
CA ARG A 318 -11.68 26.32 3.49
C ARG A 318 -12.53 25.22 2.85
N LEU A 319 -12.70 24.08 3.53
CA LEU A 319 -13.64 23.04 3.10
C LEU A 319 -15.09 23.54 3.17
N TYR A 320 -15.50 24.15 4.28
CA TYR A 320 -16.84 24.74 4.41
C TYR A 320 -17.08 25.80 3.33
N GLU A 321 -16.17 26.75 3.15
CA GLU A 321 -16.27 27.79 2.12
C GLU A 321 -16.36 27.22 0.70
N TYR A 322 -15.67 26.12 0.42
CA TYR A 322 -15.77 25.45 -0.87
C TYR A 322 -17.17 24.88 -1.11
N PHE A 323 -17.70 24.10 -0.14
CA PHE A 323 -18.99 23.44 -0.29
C PHE A 323 -20.18 24.43 -0.16
N GLU A 324 -20.01 25.60 0.43
CA GLU A 324 -20.98 26.68 0.36
C GLU A 324 -21.06 27.29 -1.06
N LYS A 325 -19.92 27.42 -1.74
CA LYS A 325 -19.85 27.94 -3.12
C LYS A 325 -20.24 26.91 -4.18
N VAL A 326 -20.03 25.62 -3.89
CA VAL A 326 -20.23 24.50 -4.81
C VAL A 326 -21.03 23.40 -4.09
N PRO A 327 -22.30 23.66 -3.74
CA PRO A 327 -23.11 22.72 -2.95
C PRO A 327 -23.37 21.39 -3.64
N GLU A 328 -23.36 21.36 -4.98
CA GLU A 328 -23.51 20.15 -5.79
C GLU A 328 -22.35 19.16 -5.64
N ASP A 329 -21.19 19.61 -5.17
CA ASP A 329 -20.05 18.73 -4.88
C ASP A 329 -20.15 18.02 -3.53
N ARG A 330 -21.06 18.47 -2.64
CA ARG A 330 -21.13 17.96 -1.28
C ARG A 330 -21.64 16.51 -1.22
N ILE A 331 -22.79 16.25 -1.84
CA ILE A 331 -23.38 14.91 -1.86
C ILE A 331 -23.44 14.45 -3.32
N LYS A 332 -22.73 13.38 -3.61
CA LYS A 332 -22.69 12.79 -4.95
C LYS A 332 -22.95 11.30 -4.90
N ARG A 333 -23.69 10.82 -5.87
CA ARG A 333 -23.75 9.40 -6.17
C ARG A 333 -22.57 9.04 -7.09
N VAL A 334 -21.67 8.20 -6.61
CA VAL A 334 -20.48 7.74 -7.34
C VAL A 334 -20.62 6.30 -7.76
N SER A 335 -20.06 5.96 -8.92
CA SER A 335 -19.99 4.61 -9.46
C SER A 335 -18.55 4.28 -9.88
N LEU A 336 -18.33 3.08 -10.44
CA LEU A 336 -17.03 2.62 -10.95
C LEU A 336 -16.63 3.31 -12.25
#